data_ec5fda853807301c4412d5bc77e25a31
#
_entry.id   ec5fda853807301c4412d5bc77e25a31
#
_cell.length_a   1.000
_cell.length_b   1.000
_cell.length_c   1.000
_cell.angle_alpha   90.00
_cell.angle_beta   90.00
_cell.angle_gamma   90.00
#
_symmetry.space_group_name_H-M   'P 1'
#
loop_
_entity.id
_entity.type
_entity.pdbx_description
1 polymer ?
#
loop_
_entity_poly.entity_id
_entity_poly.type
_entity_poly.pdbx_seq_one_letter_code
_entity_poly.pdbx_strand_id
1 'polypeptide(L)'
;MCSSDLLIWQEKWLISWMAPRGIVAAAVSALFAIKLDMIGYANADILITLVFFVIVFTVTLQSLTSTHIAKALDQREEAAKGYLIFGGGHFARMLGKELMSLGYTVKIADTNWESICAARMEGIPTYFGNPSSAHAMRTMDLTGIGNVLVMSSYKHLNPIVTQHFQYIYGDEHVMGISHNDQKGFEGHSLSEHYLQSLGLFGDTTYSKLASQTSKGAVIKRTALTACFTFDDYKAKYMSQFTALFFVDSKGKLTAFKSKESTPPGEGCQIISLISQMG
;
A
#
# COMPACT_ATOMS: atom_id res chain seq x y z
N MET A 1 26.41 -17.45 -16.05
CA MET A 1 26.75 -16.02 -16.12
C MET A 1 26.08 -15.37 -14.94
N CYS A 2 26.88 -14.85 -13.99
CA CYS A 2 26.39 -14.36 -12.72
C CYS A 2 25.58 -13.08 -12.87
N SER A 3 24.46 -13.06 -12.19
CA SER A 3 23.43 -12.00 -12.08
C SER A 3 23.91 -10.68 -11.45
N SER A 4 25.21 -10.41 -11.42
CA SER A 4 25.81 -9.24 -10.78
C SER A 4 25.67 -7.93 -11.57
N ASP A 5 25.20 -8.00 -12.82
CA ASP A 5 25.02 -6.81 -13.66
C ASP A 5 23.66 -6.14 -13.54
N LEU A 6 22.74 -6.74 -12.78
CA LEU A 6 21.38 -6.20 -12.55
C LEU A 6 21.29 -5.23 -11.37
N LEU A 7 22.32 -5.15 -10.52
CA LEU A 7 22.34 -4.27 -9.36
C LEU A 7 22.98 -2.92 -9.70
N ILE A 8 22.32 -1.84 -9.32
CA ILE A 8 22.83 -0.48 -9.41
C ILE A 8 24.04 -0.35 -8.45
N TRP A 9 24.98 0.53 -8.78
CA TRP A 9 26.21 0.72 -7.99
C TRP A 9 25.93 1.05 -6.50
N GLN A 10 24.90 1.80 -6.22
CA GLN A 10 24.43 2.13 -4.87
C GLN A 10 23.96 0.90 -4.07
N GLU A 11 23.24 -0.01 -4.73
CA GLU A 11 22.80 -1.29 -4.12
C GLU A 11 24.01 -2.18 -3.77
N LYS A 12 25.00 -2.23 -4.66
CA LYS A 12 26.24 -2.99 -4.40
C LYS A 12 26.96 -2.46 -3.15
N TRP A 13 27.02 -1.14 -2.98
CA TRP A 13 27.60 -0.52 -1.81
C TRP A 13 26.82 -0.82 -0.53
N LEU A 14 25.49 -0.73 -0.58
CA LEU A 14 24.64 -1.03 0.57
C LEU A 14 24.78 -2.50 1.00
N ILE A 15 24.75 -3.43 0.04
CA ILE A 15 24.94 -4.86 0.29
C ILE A 15 26.35 -5.12 0.87
N SER A 16 27.38 -4.49 0.31
CA SER A 16 28.75 -4.63 0.82
C SER A 16 28.90 -4.11 2.25
N TRP A 17 28.22 -3.03 2.60
CA TRP A 17 28.19 -2.51 3.97
C TRP A 17 27.46 -3.44 4.92
N MET A 18 26.34 -4.02 4.50
CA MET A 18 25.52 -4.94 5.30
C MET A 18 26.00 -6.39 5.30
N ALA A 19 27.10 -6.72 4.60
CA ALA A 19 27.60 -8.08 4.50
C ALA A 19 27.80 -8.71 5.89
N PRO A 20 27.23 -9.91 6.16
CA PRO A 20 27.30 -10.54 7.49
C PRO A 20 28.74 -10.88 7.84
N ARG A 21 29.24 -10.28 8.90
CA ARG A 21 30.60 -10.52 9.41
C ARG A 21 30.46 -11.18 10.77
N GLY A 22 31.09 -12.32 10.98
CA GLY A 22 31.26 -12.73 12.37
C GLY A 22 31.18 -14.21 12.71
N ILE A 23 30.21 -14.99 12.25
CA ILE A 23 30.04 -16.37 12.73
C ILE A 23 31.25 -17.25 12.37
N VAL A 24 31.72 -17.16 11.13
CA VAL A 24 32.90 -17.93 10.69
C VAL A 24 34.17 -17.42 11.37
N ALA A 25 34.32 -16.10 11.51
CA ALA A 25 35.47 -15.50 12.17
C ALA A 25 35.52 -15.90 13.66
N ALA A 26 34.37 -15.93 14.35
CA ALA A 26 34.28 -16.39 15.74
C ALA A 26 34.67 -17.86 15.88
N ALA A 27 34.14 -18.74 15.02
CA ALA A 27 34.46 -20.17 15.06
C ALA A 27 35.95 -20.46 14.79
N VAL A 28 36.50 -19.78 13.76
CA VAL A 28 37.90 -19.93 13.39
C VAL A 28 38.82 -19.40 14.49
N SER A 29 38.52 -18.24 15.07
CA SER A 29 39.34 -17.67 16.17
C SER A 29 39.31 -18.54 17.42
N ALA A 30 38.15 -19.17 17.74
CA ALA A 30 38.05 -20.12 18.88
C ALA A 30 38.94 -21.35 18.63
N LEU A 31 38.92 -21.92 17.40
CA LEU A 31 39.81 -23.06 17.06
C LEU A 31 41.30 -22.67 17.11
N PHE A 32 41.65 -21.48 16.65
CA PHE A 32 43.05 -20.98 16.74
C PHE A 32 43.47 -20.78 18.19
N ALA A 33 42.62 -20.20 19.03
CA ALA A 33 42.93 -20.00 20.46
C ALA A 33 43.19 -21.32 21.17
N ILE A 34 42.37 -22.37 20.94
CA ILE A 34 42.56 -23.69 21.50
C ILE A 34 43.91 -24.29 21.04
N LYS A 35 44.27 -24.15 19.73
CA LYS A 35 45.52 -24.66 19.24
C LYS A 35 46.72 -23.91 19.81
N LEU A 36 46.65 -22.59 19.99
CA LEU A 36 47.66 -21.77 20.55
C LEU A 36 47.92 -22.13 22.03
N ASP A 37 46.81 -22.39 22.78
CA ASP A 37 46.90 -22.85 24.18
C ASP A 37 47.61 -24.21 24.27
N MET A 38 47.30 -25.16 23.38
CA MET A 38 47.97 -26.48 23.31
C MET A 38 49.49 -26.38 23.06
N ILE A 39 49.96 -25.31 22.39
CA ILE A 39 51.38 -25.05 22.11
C ILE A 39 52.06 -24.26 23.23
N GLY A 40 51.28 -23.88 24.28
CA GLY A 40 51.76 -23.16 25.44
C GLY A 40 51.90 -21.65 25.23
N TYR A 41 51.18 -21.09 24.29
CA TYR A 41 51.19 -19.65 24.05
C TYR A 41 50.40 -18.92 25.16
N ALA A 42 51.10 -18.08 25.94
CA ALA A 42 50.47 -17.34 27.03
C ALA A 42 49.42 -16.34 26.45
N ASN A 43 48.26 -16.27 27.05
CA ASN A 43 47.16 -15.36 26.69
C ASN A 43 46.41 -15.70 25.36
N ALA A 44 46.35 -16.92 24.92
CA ALA A 44 45.56 -17.36 23.77
C ALA A 44 44.09 -16.94 23.85
N ASP A 45 43.52 -16.86 25.07
CA ASP A 45 42.12 -16.46 25.34
C ASP A 45 41.79 -15.01 24.92
N ILE A 46 42.82 -14.14 24.88
CA ILE A 46 42.64 -12.74 24.47
C ILE A 46 42.16 -12.67 23.01
N LEU A 47 42.57 -13.63 22.17
CA LEU A 47 42.16 -13.68 20.76
C LEU A 47 40.64 -13.82 20.63
N ILE A 48 40.02 -14.69 21.43
CA ILE A 48 38.55 -14.91 21.40
C ILE A 48 37.83 -13.63 21.85
N THR A 49 38.29 -13.05 22.97
CA THR A 49 37.69 -11.82 23.50
C THR A 49 37.77 -10.66 22.54
N LEU A 50 38.91 -10.47 21.89
CA LEU A 50 39.15 -9.40 20.95
C LEU A 50 38.26 -9.56 19.69
N VAL A 51 38.21 -10.76 19.12
CA VAL A 51 37.36 -11.04 17.95
C VAL A 51 35.89 -10.84 18.30
N PHE A 52 35.43 -11.29 19.47
CA PHE A 52 34.07 -11.10 19.92
C PHE A 52 33.72 -9.61 20.08
N PHE A 53 34.65 -8.83 20.66
CA PHE A 53 34.49 -7.38 20.79
C PHE A 53 34.37 -6.69 19.45
N VAL A 54 35.23 -7.06 18.47
CA VAL A 54 35.17 -6.51 17.09
C VAL A 54 33.85 -6.85 16.42
N ILE A 55 33.34 -8.08 16.60
CA ILE A 55 32.05 -8.50 16.03
C ILE A 55 30.92 -7.65 16.62
N VAL A 56 30.82 -7.56 17.95
CA VAL A 56 29.78 -6.78 18.63
C VAL A 56 29.84 -5.31 18.22
N PHE A 57 31.04 -4.72 18.19
CA PHE A 57 31.23 -3.33 17.80
C PHE A 57 30.80 -3.09 16.34
N THR A 58 31.25 -3.93 15.42
CA THR A 58 30.91 -3.77 13.99
C THR A 58 29.42 -3.98 13.70
N VAL A 59 28.76 -4.96 14.32
CA VAL A 59 27.34 -5.20 14.17
C VAL A 59 26.52 -4.03 14.74
N THR A 60 26.91 -3.52 15.90
CA THR A 60 26.24 -2.37 16.52
C THR A 60 26.40 -1.11 15.62
N LEU A 61 27.61 -0.85 15.13
CA LEU A 61 27.87 0.27 14.24
C LEU A 61 27.07 0.15 12.94
N GLN A 62 27.03 -1.02 12.33
CA GLN A 62 26.23 -1.28 11.12
C GLN A 62 24.75 -1.08 11.37
N SER A 63 24.22 -1.58 12.49
CA SER A 63 22.81 -1.43 12.85
C SER A 63 22.42 0.03 13.01
N LEU A 64 23.23 0.83 13.69
CA LEU A 64 22.97 2.25 13.92
C LEU A 64 23.10 3.09 12.64
N THR A 65 23.99 2.71 11.73
CA THR A 65 24.29 3.50 10.52
C THR A 65 23.50 3.05 9.30
N SER A 66 22.93 1.84 9.28
CA SER A 66 22.28 1.24 8.10
C SER A 66 21.14 2.12 7.54
N THR A 67 20.28 2.68 8.39
CA THR A 67 19.19 3.55 7.97
C THR A 67 19.67 4.89 7.40
N HIS A 68 20.77 5.43 7.92
CA HIS A 68 21.35 6.68 7.42
C HIS A 68 22.04 6.47 6.08
N ILE A 69 22.76 5.35 5.94
CA ILE A 69 23.44 4.99 4.68
C ILE A 69 22.42 4.67 3.60
N ALA A 70 21.34 3.92 3.91
CA ALA A 70 20.27 3.63 2.96
C ALA A 70 19.60 4.92 2.46
N LYS A 71 19.40 5.91 3.33
CA LYS A 71 18.89 7.23 2.93
C LYS A 71 19.87 7.99 2.05
N ALA A 72 21.15 7.99 2.41
CA ALA A 72 22.19 8.72 1.67
C ALA A 72 22.44 8.15 0.27
N LEU A 73 22.22 6.83 0.11
CA LEU A 73 22.33 6.14 -1.18
C LEU A 73 21.02 6.14 -1.99
N ASP A 74 19.96 6.82 -1.49
CA ASP A 74 18.62 6.87 -2.12
C ASP A 74 18.02 5.48 -2.37
N GLN A 75 18.39 4.50 -1.53
CA GLN A 75 17.92 3.11 -1.58
C GLN A 75 16.78 2.85 -0.57
N ARG A 76 16.22 3.90 -0.01
CA ARG A 76 15.03 3.78 0.83
C ARG A 76 13.82 3.76 -0.07
N GLU A 77 13.10 2.65 -0.09
CA GLU A 77 11.75 2.65 -0.67
C GLU A 77 10.94 3.78 -0.02
N GLU A 78 10.46 4.71 -0.85
CA GLU A 78 9.41 5.61 -0.39
C GLU A 78 8.26 4.78 0.13
N ALA A 79 7.65 5.22 1.24
CA ALA A 79 6.47 4.54 1.77
C ALA A 79 5.50 4.28 0.63
N ALA A 80 5.16 3.02 0.41
CA ALA A 80 4.30 2.59 -0.69
C ALA A 80 2.97 3.35 -0.62
N LYS A 81 2.75 4.29 -1.54
CA LYS A 81 1.57 5.17 -1.57
C LYS A 81 0.57 4.75 -2.63
N GLY A 82 0.91 3.76 -3.46
CA GLY A 82 0.06 3.30 -4.55
C GLY A 82 -1.18 2.56 -4.09
N TYR A 83 -2.07 2.32 -5.03
CA TYR A 83 -3.38 1.72 -4.81
C TYR A 83 -3.58 0.47 -5.67
N LEU A 84 -3.92 -0.66 -5.04
CA LEU A 84 -4.50 -1.81 -5.71
C LEU A 84 -6.02 -1.69 -5.64
N ILE A 85 -6.68 -1.68 -6.78
CA ILE A 85 -8.14 -1.63 -6.88
C ILE A 85 -8.64 -3.01 -7.29
N PHE A 86 -9.39 -3.68 -6.42
CA PHE A 86 -10.07 -4.92 -6.75
C PHE A 86 -11.47 -4.63 -7.29
N GLY A 87 -11.68 -4.92 -8.56
CA GLY A 87 -12.87 -4.60 -9.35
C GLY A 87 -12.54 -3.61 -10.47
N GLY A 88 -12.77 -4.02 -11.73
CA GLY A 88 -12.49 -3.24 -12.94
C GLY A 88 -13.71 -2.52 -13.51
N GLY A 89 -14.75 -2.30 -12.73
CA GLY A 89 -15.97 -1.58 -13.15
C GLY A 89 -15.68 -0.16 -13.63
N HIS A 90 -16.64 0.47 -14.29
CA HIS A 90 -16.44 1.80 -14.89
C HIS A 90 -16.01 2.85 -13.86
N PHE A 91 -16.64 2.89 -12.68
CA PHE A 91 -16.24 3.77 -11.58
C PHE A 91 -14.80 3.52 -11.13
N ALA A 92 -14.40 2.26 -10.97
CA ALA A 92 -13.06 1.90 -10.54
C ALA A 92 -11.99 2.37 -11.54
N ARG A 93 -12.27 2.29 -12.85
CA ARG A 93 -11.37 2.79 -13.89
C ARG A 93 -11.26 4.32 -13.87
N MET A 94 -12.40 5.02 -13.72
CA MET A 94 -12.40 6.48 -13.57
C MET A 94 -11.57 6.92 -12.37
N LEU A 95 -11.76 6.24 -11.22
CA LEU A 95 -11.00 6.52 -10.00
C LEU A 95 -9.51 6.21 -10.18
N GLY A 96 -9.19 5.09 -10.83
CA GLY A 96 -7.81 4.70 -11.13
C GLY A 96 -7.08 5.76 -11.96
N LYS A 97 -7.72 6.29 -13.02
CA LYS A 97 -7.17 7.39 -13.82
C LYS A 97 -6.95 8.65 -13.00
N GLU A 98 -7.90 8.97 -12.14
CA GLU A 98 -7.80 10.14 -11.28
C GLU A 98 -6.62 10.03 -10.32
N LEU A 99 -6.43 8.87 -9.69
CA LEU A 99 -5.30 8.60 -8.81
C LEU A 99 -3.96 8.63 -9.58
N MET A 100 -3.91 8.06 -10.79
CA MET A 100 -2.73 8.12 -11.64
C MET A 100 -2.37 9.56 -12.03
N SER A 101 -3.37 10.40 -12.30
CA SER A 101 -3.16 11.82 -12.61
C SER A 101 -2.63 12.64 -11.43
N LEU A 102 -2.80 12.13 -10.20
CA LEU A 102 -2.21 12.67 -8.98
C LEU A 102 -0.80 12.12 -8.69
N GLY A 103 -0.27 11.27 -9.57
CA GLY A 103 1.06 10.67 -9.44
C GLY A 103 1.13 9.41 -8.60
N TYR A 104 -0.02 8.80 -8.24
CA TYR A 104 -0.02 7.51 -7.52
C TYR A 104 0.12 6.34 -8.49
N THR A 105 0.88 5.34 -8.06
CA THR A 105 0.90 4.04 -8.73
C THR A 105 -0.44 3.35 -8.53
N VAL A 106 -1.09 2.95 -9.61
CA VAL A 106 -2.39 2.26 -9.56
C VAL A 106 -2.33 0.95 -10.32
N LYS A 107 -2.93 -0.08 -9.77
CA LYS A 107 -3.14 -1.36 -10.45
C LYS A 107 -4.57 -1.82 -10.22
N ILE A 108 -5.25 -2.27 -11.28
CA ILE A 108 -6.60 -2.84 -11.20
C ILE A 108 -6.51 -4.36 -11.34
N ALA A 109 -7.11 -5.08 -10.40
CA ALA A 109 -7.28 -6.53 -10.45
C ALA A 109 -8.76 -6.87 -10.59
N ASP A 110 -9.10 -7.77 -11.50
CA ASP A 110 -10.46 -8.28 -11.67
C ASP A 110 -10.46 -9.71 -12.20
N THR A 111 -11.49 -10.47 -11.90
CA THR A 111 -11.73 -11.80 -12.45
C THR A 111 -12.52 -11.77 -13.77
N ASN A 112 -13.08 -10.60 -14.14
CA ASN A 112 -13.75 -10.40 -15.42
C ASN A 112 -12.74 -9.89 -16.47
N TRP A 113 -12.58 -10.68 -17.54
CA TRP A 113 -11.67 -10.34 -18.63
C TRP A 113 -12.05 -9.06 -19.38
N GLU A 114 -13.35 -8.82 -19.60
CA GLU A 114 -13.83 -7.62 -20.30
C GLU A 114 -13.47 -6.34 -19.52
N SER A 115 -13.66 -6.36 -18.19
CA SER A 115 -13.27 -5.26 -17.30
C SER A 115 -11.76 -4.98 -17.36
N ILE A 116 -10.95 -6.04 -17.42
CA ILE A 116 -9.49 -5.94 -17.54
C ILE A 116 -9.08 -5.39 -18.91
N CYS A 117 -9.70 -5.87 -20.00
CA CYS A 117 -9.43 -5.33 -21.32
C CYS A 117 -9.77 -3.83 -21.42
N ALA A 118 -10.92 -3.42 -20.88
CA ALA A 118 -11.32 -2.03 -20.83
C ALA A 118 -10.32 -1.17 -20.01
N ALA A 119 -9.86 -1.65 -18.87
CA ALA A 119 -8.85 -0.94 -18.06
C ALA A 119 -7.50 -0.81 -18.79
N ARG A 120 -7.07 -1.86 -19.53
CA ARG A 120 -5.86 -1.81 -20.35
C ARG A 120 -5.96 -0.82 -21.49
N MET A 121 -7.10 -0.77 -22.17
CA MET A 121 -7.35 0.22 -23.23
C MET A 121 -7.29 1.66 -22.70
N GLU A 122 -7.60 1.83 -21.42
CA GLU A 122 -7.51 3.10 -20.73
C GLU A 122 -6.11 3.41 -20.17
N GLY A 123 -5.11 2.54 -20.42
CA GLY A 123 -3.72 2.72 -19.98
C GLY A 123 -3.44 2.41 -18.53
N ILE A 124 -4.36 1.73 -17.83
CA ILE A 124 -4.20 1.39 -16.42
C ILE A 124 -3.49 0.03 -16.31
N PRO A 125 -2.42 -0.12 -15.50
CA PRO A 125 -1.83 -1.41 -15.20
C PRO A 125 -2.83 -2.39 -14.58
N THR A 126 -2.88 -3.63 -15.06
CA THR A 126 -3.91 -4.60 -14.65
C THR A 126 -3.35 -5.95 -14.29
N TYR A 127 -4.11 -6.67 -13.47
CA TYR A 127 -3.94 -8.10 -13.21
C TYR A 127 -5.28 -8.81 -13.46
N PHE A 128 -5.25 -9.88 -14.28
CA PHE A 128 -6.43 -10.72 -14.52
C PHE A 128 -6.43 -11.91 -13.56
N GLY A 129 -7.43 -11.98 -12.71
CA GLY A 129 -7.63 -13.08 -11.77
C GLY A 129 -7.96 -12.60 -10.36
N ASN A 130 -8.06 -13.57 -9.43
CA ASN A 130 -8.25 -13.29 -8.02
C ASN A 130 -6.92 -12.81 -7.40
N PRO A 131 -6.85 -11.55 -6.89
CA PRO A 131 -5.63 -10.99 -6.34
C PRO A 131 -5.18 -11.66 -5.02
N SER A 132 -6.06 -12.36 -4.31
CA SER A 132 -5.70 -13.12 -3.09
C SER A 132 -5.20 -14.54 -3.36
N SER A 133 -5.07 -14.94 -4.63
CA SER A 133 -4.58 -16.26 -4.98
C SER A 133 -3.06 -16.39 -4.80
N ALA A 134 -2.58 -17.60 -4.49
CA ALA A 134 -1.15 -17.87 -4.40
C ALA A 134 -0.40 -17.60 -5.72
N HIS A 135 -1.08 -17.70 -6.87
CA HIS A 135 -0.53 -17.35 -8.16
C HIS A 135 -0.36 -15.82 -8.27
N ALA A 136 -1.37 -15.05 -7.88
CA ALA A 136 -1.31 -13.59 -7.89
C ALA A 136 -0.14 -13.07 -7.04
N MET A 137 0.05 -13.61 -5.86
CA MET A 137 1.14 -13.22 -4.95
C MET A 137 2.55 -13.44 -5.53
N ARG A 138 2.69 -14.35 -6.51
CA ARG A 138 3.97 -14.61 -7.18
C ARG A 138 4.17 -13.83 -8.47
N THR A 139 3.09 -13.47 -9.15
CA THR A 139 3.13 -12.93 -10.52
C THR A 139 2.66 -11.48 -10.61
N MET A 140 1.85 -11.04 -9.65
CA MET A 140 1.38 -9.67 -9.59
C MET A 140 2.43 -8.81 -8.90
N ASP A 141 3.08 -7.97 -9.65
CA ASP A 141 3.99 -6.97 -9.10
C ASP A 141 3.18 -5.94 -8.27
N LEU A 142 3.46 -5.88 -6.98
CA LEU A 142 2.86 -4.98 -6.00
C LEU A 142 3.83 -3.89 -5.54
N THR A 143 4.93 -3.69 -6.25
CA THR A 143 5.93 -2.66 -5.91
C THR A 143 5.29 -1.29 -5.90
N GLY A 144 5.51 -0.54 -4.83
CA GLY A 144 4.94 0.79 -4.63
C GLY A 144 3.45 0.81 -4.22
N ILE A 145 2.76 -0.33 -4.12
CA ILE A 145 1.38 -0.44 -3.65
C ILE A 145 1.37 -0.54 -2.12
N GLY A 146 0.67 0.37 -1.47
CA GLY A 146 0.51 0.40 -0.02
C GLY A 146 -0.94 0.44 0.45
N ASN A 147 -1.90 0.61 -0.46
CA ASN A 147 -3.32 0.68 -0.12
C ASN A 147 -4.14 -0.21 -1.05
N VAL A 148 -5.22 -0.78 -0.54
CA VAL A 148 -6.12 -1.67 -1.29
C VAL A 148 -7.54 -1.17 -1.20
N LEU A 149 -8.17 -0.98 -2.36
CA LEU A 149 -9.58 -0.57 -2.48
C LEU A 149 -10.39 -1.73 -3.05
N VAL A 150 -11.29 -2.29 -2.24
CA VAL A 150 -12.14 -3.41 -2.64
C VAL A 150 -13.47 -2.86 -3.14
N MET A 151 -13.61 -2.80 -4.47
CA MET A 151 -14.75 -2.17 -5.17
C MET A 151 -15.32 -3.09 -6.25
N SER A 152 -15.27 -4.40 -6.05
CA SER A 152 -15.81 -5.36 -7.02
C SER A 152 -17.29 -5.64 -6.78
N SER A 153 -17.98 -6.15 -7.80
CA SER A 153 -19.35 -6.64 -7.68
C SER A 153 -19.47 -8.02 -7.02
N TYR A 154 -18.34 -8.68 -6.75
CA TYR A 154 -18.30 -10.06 -6.24
C TYR A 154 -18.45 -10.12 -4.72
N LYS A 155 -19.71 -10.14 -4.23
CA LYS A 155 -20.04 -10.09 -2.79
C LYS A 155 -19.30 -11.14 -1.95
N HIS A 156 -19.13 -12.36 -2.48
CA HIS A 156 -18.50 -13.46 -1.75
C HIS A 156 -16.96 -13.41 -1.78
N LEU A 157 -16.39 -12.79 -2.81
CA LEU A 157 -14.94 -12.69 -2.96
C LEU A 157 -14.36 -11.50 -2.21
N ASN A 158 -15.12 -10.42 -2.08
CA ASN A 158 -14.69 -9.21 -1.40
C ASN A 158 -14.18 -9.45 0.04
N PRO A 159 -14.89 -10.21 0.91
CA PRO A 159 -14.40 -10.48 2.26
C PRO A 159 -13.07 -11.23 2.26
N ILE A 160 -12.90 -12.20 1.35
CA ILE A 160 -11.67 -13.00 1.23
C ILE A 160 -10.50 -12.13 0.82
N VAL A 161 -10.69 -11.28 -0.19
CA VAL A 161 -9.68 -10.35 -0.67
C VAL A 161 -9.34 -9.32 0.42
N THR A 162 -10.34 -8.77 1.08
CA THR A 162 -10.14 -7.82 2.18
C THR A 162 -9.29 -8.44 3.29
N GLN A 163 -9.68 -9.60 3.82
CA GLN A 163 -8.96 -10.28 4.89
C GLN A 163 -7.52 -10.63 4.50
N HIS A 164 -7.33 -11.09 3.26
CA HIS A 164 -5.99 -11.43 2.76
C HIS A 164 -5.07 -10.20 2.77
N PHE A 165 -5.53 -9.07 2.26
CA PHE A 165 -4.72 -7.86 2.19
C PHE A 165 -4.60 -7.13 3.53
N GLN A 166 -5.59 -7.25 4.42
CA GLN A 166 -5.46 -6.78 5.81
C GLN A 166 -4.30 -7.47 6.54
N TYR A 167 -4.13 -8.77 6.31
CA TYR A 167 -2.99 -9.50 6.86
C TYR A 167 -1.64 -8.99 6.35
N ILE A 168 -1.57 -8.50 5.10
CA ILE A 168 -0.33 -8.04 4.45
C ILE A 168 -0.03 -6.57 4.77
N TYR A 169 -1.03 -5.69 4.65
CA TYR A 169 -0.86 -4.23 4.73
C TYR A 169 -1.38 -3.62 6.04
N GLY A 170 -2.16 -4.36 6.81
CA GLY A 170 -2.86 -3.85 7.98
C GLY A 170 -4.25 -3.29 7.66
N ASP A 171 -5.09 -3.17 8.70
CA ASP A 171 -6.50 -2.79 8.57
C ASP A 171 -6.71 -1.37 8.03
N GLU A 172 -5.80 -0.46 8.36
CA GLU A 172 -5.89 0.95 7.95
C GLU A 172 -5.72 1.17 6.45
N HIS A 173 -5.03 0.24 5.78
CA HIS A 173 -4.67 0.32 4.37
C HIS A 173 -5.63 -0.41 3.43
N VAL A 174 -6.60 -1.14 3.98
CA VAL A 174 -7.57 -1.90 3.19
C VAL A 174 -8.97 -1.36 3.43
N MET A 175 -9.61 -0.88 2.37
CA MET A 175 -10.90 -0.24 2.42
C MET A 175 -11.85 -0.84 1.39
N GLY A 176 -13.09 -1.10 1.79
CA GLY A 176 -14.12 -1.68 0.94
C GLY A 176 -15.38 -0.84 0.85
N ILE A 177 -16.11 -1.01 -0.25
CA ILE A 177 -17.42 -0.41 -0.45
C ILE A 177 -18.51 -1.37 0.01
N SER A 178 -19.51 -0.85 0.71
CA SER A 178 -20.69 -1.62 1.14
C SER A 178 -21.57 -2.05 -0.04
N HIS A 179 -22.21 -3.21 0.09
CA HIS A 179 -23.25 -3.69 -0.81
C HIS A 179 -24.63 -3.57 -0.14
N ASN A 180 -25.63 -3.16 -0.91
CA ASN A 180 -26.98 -2.85 -0.39
C ASN A 180 -27.68 -4.02 0.34
N ASP A 181 -27.31 -5.27 0.05
CA ASP A 181 -28.01 -6.46 0.54
C ASP A 181 -27.48 -7.00 1.88
N GLN A 182 -26.59 -6.25 2.56
CA GLN A 182 -26.03 -6.70 3.84
C GLN A 182 -27.06 -6.73 5.00
N LYS A 183 -28.20 -6.05 4.84
CA LYS A 183 -29.31 -6.12 5.79
C LYS A 183 -30.07 -7.46 5.78
N GLY A 184 -29.85 -8.31 4.78
CA GLY A 184 -30.51 -9.61 4.63
C GLY A 184 -29.71 -10.82 5.11
N PHE A 185 -28.47 -10.63 5.56
CA PHE A 185 -27.62 -11.72 6.08
C PHE A 185 -27.69 -11.84 7.61
N GLU A 186 -28.88 -11.76 8.20
CA GLU A 186 -29.09 -11.92 9.64
C GLU A 186 -28.74 -13.33 10.18
N GLY A 187 -28.38 -14.28 9.31
CA GLY A 187 -28.04 -15.64 9.70
C GLY A 187 -26.54 -16.00 9.70
N HIS A 188 -25.69 -15.23 9.04
CA HIS A 188 -24.24 -15.51 8.98
C HIS A 188 -23.49 -14.21 9.17
N SER A 189 -22.96 -13.99 10.37
CA SER A 189 -22.19 -12.81 10.72
C SER A 189 -20.91 -12.75 9.86
N LEU A 190 -20.84 -11.77 8.97
CA LEU A 190 -19.58 -11.35 8.37
C LEU A 190 -18.62 -10.99 9.52
N SER A 191 -17.33 -11.30 9.38
CA SER A 191 -16.37 -10.99 10.44
C SER A 191 -16.42 -9.50 10.78
N GLU A 192 -16.32 -9.15 12.06
CA GLU A 192 -16.31 -7.76 12.51
C GLU A 192 -15.22 -6.94 11.81
N HIS A 193 -14.05 -7.55 11.57
CA HIS A 193 -12.94 -6.94 10.83
C HIS A 193 -13.34 -6.54 9.40
N TYR A 194 -14.09 -7.38 8.70
CA TYR A 194 -14.60 -7.03 7.37
C TYR A 194 -15.57 -5.87 7.44
N LEU A 195 -16.49 -5.88 8.41
CA LEU A 195 -17.47 -4.81 8.59
C LEU A 195 -16.80 -3.47 8.93
N GLN A 196 -15.69 -3.49 9.67
CA GLN A 196 -14.91 -2.29 9.96
C GLN A 196 -14.20 -1.72 8.73
N SER A 197 -13.79 -2.57 7.78
CA SER A 197 -13.18 -2.13 6.52
C SER A 197 -14.19 -1.51 5.55
N LEU A 198 -15.49 -1.74 5.74
CA LEU A 198 -16.55 -1.14 4.93
C LEU A 198 -16.77 0.32 5.36
N GLY A 199 -17.20 1.14 4.43
CA GLY A 199 -17.46 2.57 4.68
C GLY A 199 -16.55 3.49 3.87
N LEU A 200 -15.86 2.92 2.88
CA LEU A 200 -15.21 3.72 1.85
C LEU A 200 -16.26 4.59 1.14
N PHE A 201 -15.98 5.89 1.08
CA PHE A 201 -16.87 6.91 0.53
C PHE A 201 -18.19 7.09 1.30
N GLY A 202 -18.15 6.94 2.62
CA GLY A 202 -19.32 7.11 3.49
C GLY A 202 -20.33 5.98 3.37
N ASP A 203 -21.62 6.32 3.43
CA ASP A 203 -22.72 5.35 3.33
C ASP A 203 -23.06 5.01 1.86
N THR A 204 -22.11 5.19 0.97
CA THR A 204 -22.31 4.93 -0.45
C THR A 204 -22.14 3.45 -0.76
N THR A 205 -23.06 2.90 -1.55
CA THR A 205 -23.02 1.49 -1.95
C THR A 205 -22.45 1.33 -3.36
N TYR A 206 -21.94 0.12 -3.65
CA TYR A 206 -21.42 -0.20 -5.00
C TYR A 206 -22.49 0.05 -6.09
N SER A 207 -23.73 -0.37 -5.86
CA SER A 207 -24.83 -0.18 -6.81
C SER A 207 -25.14 1.29 -7.07
N LYS A 208 -25.06 2.14 -6.05
CA LYS A 208 -25.25 3.59 -6.20
C LYS A 208 -24.16 4.22 -7.07
N LEU A 209 -22.89 3.89 -6.83
CA LEU A 209 -21.76 4.39 -7.63
C LEU A 209 -21.84 3.90 -9.08
N ALA A 210 -22.15 2.64 -9.30
CA ALA A 210 -22.35 2.08 -10.63
C ALA A 210 -23.48 2.78 -11.39
N SER A 211 -24.61 3.04 -10.72
CA SER A 211 -25.75 3.76 -11.31
C SER A 211 -25.39 5.22 -11.61
N GLN A 212 -24.69 5.92 -10.73
CA GLN A 212 -24.27 7.30 -10.96
C GLN A 212 -23.34 7.41 -12.17
N THR A 213 -22.35 6.53 -12.25
CA THR A 213 -21.39 6.50 -13.37
C THR A 213 -22.04 6.11 -14.70
N SER A 214 -23.00 5.19 -14.72
CA SER A 214 -23.76 4.85 -15.92
C SER A 214 -24.63 5.99 -16.42
N LYS A 215 -25.04 6.91 -15.54
CA LYS A 215 -25.77 8.14 -15.86
C LYS A 215 -24.87 9.32 -16.23
N GLY A 216 -23.57 9.10 -16.42
CA GLY A 216 -22.63 10.14 -16.85
C GLY A 216 -22.05 10.98 -15.70
N ALA A 217 -22.08 10.50 -14.45
CA ALA A 217 -21.40 11.19 -13.36
C ALA A 217 -19.88 11.28 -13.64
N VAL A 218 -19.28 12.41 -13.27
CA VAL A 218 -17.85 12.69 -13.49
C VAL A 218 -17.13 12.92 -12.17
N ILE A 219 -15.86 12.53 -12.11
CA ILE A 219 -15.00 12.86 -10.98
C ILE A 219 -14.51 14.30 -11.16
N LYS A 220 -14.67 15.13 -10.13
CA LYS A 220 -14.25 16.53 -10.11
C LYS A 220 -13.37 16.82 -8.91
N ARG A 221 -12.30 17.58 -9.17
CA ARG A 221 -11.44 18.17 -8.14
C ARG A 221 -11.89 19.59 -7.84
N THR A 222 -11.97 19.93 -6.58
CA THR A 222 -12.31 21.29 -6.14
C THR A 222 -11.39 21.68 -4.98
N ALA A 223 -10.69 22.79 -5.14
CA ALA A 223 -9.89 23.36 -4.06
C ALA A 223 -10.79 24.09 -3.07
N LEU A 224 -10.56 23.88 -1.78
CA LEU A 224 -11.19 24.63 -0.69
C LEU A 224 -10.32 25.85 -0.36
N THR A 225 -10.97 26.98 -0.21
CA THR A 225 -10.35 28.24 0.14
C THR A 225 -11.09 28.88 1.31
N ALA A 226 -10.53 29.96 1.90
CA ALA A 226 -11.21 30.73 2.93
C ALA A 226 -12.60 31.25 2.49
N CYS A 227 -12.78 31.52 1.19
CA CYS A 227 -14.05 32.02 0.64
C CYS A 227 -14.98 30.91 0.12
N PHE A 228 -14.52 29.66 0.08
CA PHE A 228 -15.29 28.51 -0.38
C PHE A 228 -14.95 27.28 0.46
N THR A 229 -15.69 27.14 1.53
CA THR A 229 -15.51 26.11 2.54
C THR A 229 -16.13 24.77 2.13
N PHE A 230 -15.90 23.71 2.92
CA PHE A 230 -16.55 22.42 2.72
C PHE A 230 -18.07 22.48 2.87
N ASP A 231 -18.57 23.37 3.75
CA ASP A 231 -20.01 23.53 3.94
C ASP A 231 -20.64 24.28 2.76
N ASP A 232 -19.95 25.27 2.18
CA ASP A 232 -20.38 25.90 0.91
C ASP A 232 -20.40 24.90 -0.23
N TYR A 233 -19.41 23.98 -0.25
CA TYR A 233 -19.37 22.89 -1.23
C TYR A 233 -20.59 21.96 -1.09
N LYS A 234 -20.93 21.55 0.13
CA LYS A 234 -22.13 20.75 0.39
C LYS A 234 -23.42 21.49 0.00
N ALA A 235 -23.51 22.77 0.33
CA ALA A 235 -24.67 23.59 -0.02
C ALA A 235 -24.84 23.72 -1.54
N LYS A 236 -23.73 23.87 -2.28
CA LYS A 236 -23.73 24.01 -3.74
C LYS A 236 -24.19 22.75 -4.46
N TYR A 237 -23.72 21.58 -4.03
CA TYR A 237 -24.01 20.30 -4.70
C TYR A 237 -25.09 19.48 -4.00
N MET A 238 -25.55 19.89 -2.81
CA MET A 238 -26.57 19.22 -2.00
C MET A 238 -26.35 17.69 -1.91
N SER A 239 -27.28 16.87 -2.38
CA SER A 239 -27.19 15.41 -2.38
C SER A 239 -26.62 14.81 -3.68
N GLN A 240 -26.17 15.64 -4.61
CA GLN A 240 -25.73 15.22 -5.95
C GLN A 240 -24.24 14.86 -6.05
N PHE A 241 -23.51 14.96 -4.95
CA PHE A 241 -22.11 14.57 -4.93
C PHE A 241 -21.85 13.42 -3.96
N THR A 242 -20.84 12.63 -4.27
CA THR A 242 -20.25 11.64 -3.37
C THR A 242 -18.79 12.03 -3.14
N ALA A 243 -18.43 12.40 -1.91
CA ALA A 243 -17.05 12.68 -1.57
C ALA A 243 -16.24 11.38 -1.60
N LEU A 244 -15.14 11.39 -2.33
CA LEU A 244 -14.27 10.22 -2.51
C LEU A 244 -13.01 10.35 -1.66
N PHE A 245 -12.20 11.35 -1.97
CA PHE A 245 -10.94 11.63 -1.31
C PHE A 245 -10.78 13.13 -1.06
N PHE A 246 -9.89 13.46 -0.16
CA PHE A 246 -9.33 14.80 -0.08
C PHE A 246 -7.80 14.75 -0.02
N VAL A 247 -7.18 15.73 -0.63
CA VAL A 247 -5.73 15.93 -0.59
C VAL A 247 -5.46 17.07 0.38
N ASP A 248 -4.71 16.80 1.41
CA ASP A 248 -4.29 17.80 2.41
C ASP A 248 -3.26 18.76 1.80
N SER A 249 -3.05 19.93 2.44
CA SER A 249 -2.03 20.93 2.08
C SER A 249 -0.60 20.34 1.98
N LYS A 250 -0.35 19.20 2.63
CA LYS A 250 0.90 18.43 2.57
C LYS A 250 0.95 17.42 1.41
N GLY A 251 -0.07 17.36 0.56
CA GLY A 251 -0.16 16.40 -0.55
C GLY A 251 -0.56 14.97 -0.14
N LYS A 252 -1.01 14.76 1.10
CA LYS A 252 -1.46 13.44 1.56
C LYS A 252 -2.90 13.21 1.11
N LEU A 253 -3.13 12.12 0.36
CA LEU A 253 -4.45 11.67 -0.04
C LEU A 253 -5.10 10.88 1.09
N THR A 254 -6.32 11.25 1.47
CA THR A 254 -7.11 10.56 2.50
C THR A 254 -8.51 10.26 1.95
N ALA A 255 -8.97 9.03 2.13
CA ALA A 255 -10.31 8.61 1.71
C ALA A 255 -11.37 9.09 2.71
N PHE A 256 -12.52 9.50 2.22
CA PHE A 256 -13.68 9.75 3.07
C PHE A 256 -14.24 8.43 3.61
N LYS A 257 -14.25 8.30 4.95
CA LYS A 257 -14.85 7.17 5.67
C LYS A 257 -16.12 7.61 6.39
N SER A 258 -17.10 6.70 6.52
CA SER A 258 -18.42 7.00 7.12
C SER A 258 -18.36 7.51 8.58
N LYS A 259 -17.32 7.14 9.35
CA LYS A 259 -17.31 7.36 10.80
C LYS A 259 -16.17 8.28 11.32
N GLU A 260 -15.17 8.62 10.51
CA GLU A 260 -13.93 9.24 11.04
C GLU A 260 -13.40 10.43 10.25
N SER A 261 -14.06 10.88 9.21
CA SER A 261 -13.54 12.00 8.42
C SER A 261 -13.76 13.33 9.12
N THR A 262 -12.71 13.86 9.73
CA THR A 262 -12.63 15.31 10.04
C THR A 262 -12.88 16.09 8.75
N PRO A 263 -13.74 17.10 8.75
CA PRO A 263 -13.99 17.91 7.57
C PRO A 263 -12.67 18.50 7.05
N PRO A 264 -12.42 18.47 5.74
CA PRO A 264 -11.22 19.03 5.16
C PRO A 264 -11.18 20.56 5.41
N GLY A 265 -10.05 21.03 5.90
CA GLY A 265 -9.82 22.44 6.17
C GLY A 265 -9.44 23.25 4.92
N GLU A 266 -9.06 24.52 5.15
CA GLU A 266 -8.56 25.41 4.09
C GLU A 266 -7.28 24.84 3.45
N GLY A 267 -7.13 25.06 2.13
CA GLY A 267 -5.99 24.57 1.34
C GLY A 267 -6.07 23.12 0.94
N CYS A 268 -7.11 22.37 1.34
CA CYS A 268 -7.35 21.00 0.88
C CYS A 268 -8.04 20.98 -0.48
N GLN A 269 -7.81 19.92 -1.25
CA GLN A 269 -8.55 19.64 -2.50
C GLN A 269 -9.48 18.47 -2.28
N ILE A 270 -10.75 18.63 -2.60
CA ILE A 270 -11.75 17.55 -2.56
C ILE A 270 -11.84 16.90 -3.94
N ILE A 271 -11.85 15.57 -3.95
CA ILE A 271 -12.14 14.74 -5.11
C ILE A 271 -13.50 14.11 -4.86
N SER A 272 -14.47 14.40 -5.72
CA SER A 272 -15.83 13.90 -5.58
C SER A 272 -16.42 13.47 -6.91
N LEU A 273 -17.32 12.50 -6.84
CA LEU A 273 -18.16 12.08 -7.95
C LEU A 273 -19.40 12.99 -7.97
N ILE A 274 -19.62 13.70 -9.08
CA ILE A 274 -20.76 14.61 -9.24
C ILE A 274 -21.67 14.04 -10.33
N SER A 275 -22.95 13.85 -9.98
CA SER A 275 -23.97 13.49 -10.96
C SER A 275 -24.30 14.72 -11.83
N GLN A 276 -24.26 14.58 -13.15
CA GLN A 276 -24.75 15.63 -14.04
C GLN A 276 -26.27 15.76 -13.83
N MET A 277 -26.73 17.02 -13.71
CA MET A 277 -28.15 17.29 -13.79
C MET A 277 -28.62 16.91 -15.20
N GLY A 278 -29.55 15.95 -15.29
CA GLY A 278 -30.34 15.71 -16.48
C GLY A 278 -31.38 16.79 -16.65
#